data_0cb2da34d59292dd47e6a04a82a71f64
#
_entry.id   0cb2da34d59292dd47e6a04a82a71f64
#
_cell.length_a   1.000
_cell.length_b   1.000
_cell.length_c   1.000
_cell.angle_alpha   90.00
_cell.angle_beta   90.00
_cell.angle_gamma   90.00
#
_symmetry.space_group_name_H-M   'P 1'
#
loop_
_entity.id
_entity.type
_entity.pdbx_description
1 polymer ?
#
loop_
_entity_poly.entity_id
_entity_poly.type
_entity_poly.pdbx_seq_one_letter_code
_entity_poly.pdbx_strand_id
1 'polypeptide(L)'
;MDNNNEHGKYAQMMNANLIVFALFSNISTAITSICIVLGALIMLVQFIKTGNIPRPDKKITSIVAIFLLIWFVLCFFSQDILVSLKGLWGYAYRFLPLFMVIMYVKTIKQLLYLIEAFAVSVMIDDVYFIFQEINLFLSGVPFKAIRPSAFNHSPTFVASYMLMAIPVLAIMSQNINLDKKYRISMLTLSILSVLVLFLSQTRGAWLAFPVIILAAIVIAKKYRKKLIVVSLLMGIILSVFVLTSASLSERFSSISNPATFSVHQRFLMWDSAVNMFKDYPVTGVGMEMYGPIYLEKYIHPDEFERMTHPHNNYLKILTEGGIIGFSATAALHLYIMLLFFKHLRICNMNNDFAIIAILMMLGIHLEGITDTTIHNVPIMREYWLLIGICYMGSTYLLKNNKI
;
A
#
# COMPACT_ATOMS: atom_id res chain seq x y z
N MET A 1 -2.01 41.70 -8.98
CA MET A 1 -3.28 41.01 -8.58
C MET A 1 -3.52 39.67 -9.28
N ASP A 2 -2.95 39.44 -10.47
CA ASP A 2 -3.20 38.19 -11.24
C ASP A 2 -2.53 36.90 -10.71
N ASN A 3 -1.35 37.00 -10.11
CA ASN A 3 -0.60 35.82 -9.68
C ASN A 3 -1.32 34.95 -8.63
N ASN A 4 -2.05 35.54 -7.69
CA ASN A 4 -2.78 34.79 -6.66
C ASN A 4 -3.99 34.01 -7.24
N ASN A 5 -4.67 34.58 -8.24
CA ASN A 5 -5.78 33.95 -8.93
C ASN A 5 -5.30 32.76 -9.79
N GLU A 6 -4.17 32.89 -10.47
CA GLU A 6 -3.58 31.80 -11.26
C GLU A 6 -3.12 30.63 -10.36
N HIS A 7 -2.44 30.90 -9.24
CA HIS A 7 -2.06 29.85 -8.29
C HIS A 7 -3.29 29.09 -7.75
N GLY A 8 -4.39 29.79 -7.47
CA GLY A 8 -5.67 29.20 -7.07
C GLY A 8 -6.24 28.26 -8.12
N LYS A 9 -6.17 28.63 -9.39
CA LYS A 9 -6.64 27.82 -10.51
C LYS A 9 -5.88 26.49 -10.63
N TYR A 10 -4.55 26.51 -10.61
CA TYR A 10 -3.75 25.29 -10.69
C TYR A 10 -3.96 24.37 -9.48
N ALA A 11 -4.15 24.95 -8.28
CA ALA A 11 -4.49 24.16 -7.10
C ALA A 11 -5.87 23.48 -7.23
N GLN A 12 -6.87 24.13 -7.80
CA GLN A 12 -8.17 23.54 -8.08
C GLN A 12 -8.06 22.41 -9.11
N MET A 13 -7.33 22.63 -10.22
CA MET A 13 -7.09 21.59 -11.23
C MET A 13 -6.39 20.37 -10.65
N MET A 14 -5.35 20.58 -9.82
CA MET A 14 -4.64 19.49 -9.15
C MET A 14 -5.54 18.73 -8.17
N ASN A 15 -6.36 19.43 -7.38
CA ASN A 15 -7.29 18.77 -6.45
C ASN A 15 -8.33 17.93 -7.20
N ALA A 16 -8.87 18.43 -8.32
CA ALA A 16 -9.77 17.66 -9.17
C ALA A 16 -9.07 16.40 -9.74
N ASN A 17 -7.83 16.55 -10.24
CA ASN A 17 -7.03 15.42 -10.72
C ASN A 17 -6.77 14.38 -9.63
N LEU A 18 -6.46 14.80 -8.40
CA LEU A 18 -6.24 13.92 -7.25
C LEU A 18 -7.54 13.20 -6.82
N ILE A 19 -8.71 13.85 -6.91
CA ILE A 19 -10.01 13.20 -6.65
C ILE A 19 -10.25 12.10 -7.68
N VAL A 20 -10.01 12.37 -8.97
CA VAL A 20 -10.12 11.34 -10.03
C VAL A 20 -9.12 10.20 -9.78
N PHE A 21 -7.89 10.54 -9.42
CA PHE A 21 -6.88 9.52 -9.06
C PHE A 21 -7.37 8.62 -7.92
N ALA A 22 -7.85 9.21 -6.81
CA ALA A 22 -8.34 8.47 -5.64
C ALA A 22 -9.56 7.60 -5.99
N LEU A 23 -10.48 8.12 -6.82
CA LEU A 23 -11.68 7.40 -7.28
C LEU A 23 -11.36 6.17 -8.12
N PHE A 24 -10.26 6.19 -8.88
CA PHE A 24 -9.89 5.09 -9.77
C PHE A 24 -8.70 4.27 -9.26
N SER A 25 -8.23 4.51 -8.03
CA SER A 25 -7.01 3.88 -7.49
C SER A 25 -7.10 2.35 -7.44
N ASN A 26 -8.27 1.78 -7.08
CA ASN A 26 -8.50 0.33 -7.06
C ASN A 26 -9.14 -0.21 -8.36
N ILE A 27 -9.55 0.68 -9.29
CA ILE A 27 -10.37 0.29 -10.44
C ILE A 27 -9.55 0.25 -11.73
N SER A 28 -8.68 1.25 -11.95
CA SER A 28 -8.00 1.40 -13.24
C SER A 28 -6.59 1.97 -13.13
N THR A 29 -5.62 1.12 -13.43
CA THR A 29 -4.19 1.52 -13.52
C THR A 29 -3.95 2.51 -14.67
N ALA A 30 -4.72 2.44 -15.74
CA ALA A 30 -4.62 3.35 -16.88
C ALA A 30 -5.04 4.77 -16.47
N ILE A 31 -6.18 4.92 -15.79
CA ILE A 31 -6.68 6.24 -15.35
C ILE A 31 -5.72 6.84 -14.34
N THR A 32 -5.24 6.08 -13.36
CA THR A 32 -4.25 6.59 -12.40
C THR A 32 -2.94 6.99 -13.06
N SER A 33 -2.51 6.29 -14.12
CA SER A 33 -1.35 6.69 -14.94
C SER A 33 -1.58 8.03 -15.65
N ILE A 34 -2.76 8.20 -16.26
CA ILE A 34 -3.15 9.47 -16.88
C ILE A 34 -3.15 10.60 -15.84
N CYS A 35 -3.71 10.37 -14.65
CA CYS A 35 -3.72 11.36 -13.57
C CYS A 35 -2.30 11.77 -13.12
N ILE A 36 -1.34 10.84 -13.09
CA ILE A 36 0.07 11.15 -12.78
C ILE A 36 0.66 12.07 -13.86
N VAL A 37 0.45 11.74 -15.13
CA VAL A 37 0.96 12.55 -16.25
C VAL A 37 0.29 13.93 -16.25
N LEU A 38 -1.03 13.99 -16.09
CA LEU A 38 -1.78 15.26 -15.99
C LEU A 38 -1.30 16.11 -14.80
N GLY A 39 -1.08 15.48 -13.65
CA GLY A 39 -0.55 16.19 -12.49
C GLY A 39 0.85 16.78 -12.74
N ALA A 40 1.73 16.02 -13.37
CA ALA A 40 3.05 16.51 -13.77
C ALA A 40 2.94 17.66 -14.79
N LEU A 41 2.02 17.56 -15.77
CA LEU A 41 1.76 18.62 -16.74
C LEU A 41 1.19 19.88 -16.08
N ILE A 42 0.26 19.75 -15.13
CA ILE A 42 -0.27 20.88 -14.34
C ILE A 42 0.89 21.60 -13.63
N MET A 43 1.79 20.86 -12.98
CA MET A 43 2.96 21.43 -12.31
C MET A 43 3.91 22.14 -13.28
N LEU A 44 4.17 21.53 -14.43
CA LEU A 44 5.03 22.11 -15.48
C LEU A 44 4.43 23.39 -16.06
N VAL A 45 3.14 23.37 -16.43
CA VAL A 45 2.43 24.55 -16.99
C VAL A 45 2.38 25.67 -15.96
N GLN A 46 2.10 25.34 -14.68
CA GLN A 46 2.16 26.32 -13.59
C GLN A 46 3.55 26.96 -13.50
N PHE A 47 4.62 26.15 -13.50
CA PHE A 47 5.98 26.67 -13.45
C PHE A 47 6.30 27.59 -14.63
N ILE A 48 5.95 27.19 -15.86
CA ILE A 48 6.18 28.00 -17.07
C ILE A 48 5.41 29.32 -17.00
N LYS A 49 4.16 29.32 -16.51
CA LYS A 49 3.30 30.52 -16.50
C LYS A 49 3.58 31.45 -15.32
N THR A 50 3.92 30.93 -14.15
CA THR A 50 4.03 31.71 -12.92
C THR A 50 5.46 31.80 -12.39
N GLY A 51 6.40 31.07 -12.97
CA GLY A 51 7.78 30.94 -12.46
C GLY A 51 7.89 30.20 -11.13
N ASN A 52 6.79 29.70 -10.58
CA ASN A 52 6.78 29.11 -9.23
C ASN A 52 5.77 27.96 -9.10
N ILE A 53 6.15 26.95 -8.32
CA ILE A 53 5.25 25.88 -7.88
C ILE A 53 5.28 25.77 -6.35
N PRO A 54 4.22 25.27 -5.69
CA PRO A 54 4.24 25.06 -4.26
C PRO A 54 5.42 24.17 -3.86
N ARG A 55 6.14 24.56 -2.81
CA ARG A 55 7.30 23.78 -2.35
C ARG A 55 6.81 22.59 -1.50
N PRO A 56 7.30 21.39 -1.75
CA PRO A 56 7.00 20.24 -0.90
C PRO A 56 7.70 20.38 0.45
N ASP A 57 7.24 19.59 1.43
CA ASP A 57 7.90 19.53 2.74
C ASP A 57 9.34 19.04 2.62
N LYS A 58 10.29 19.81 3.19
CA LYS A 58 11.73 19.53 3.07
C LYS A 58 12.11 18.16 3.63
N LYS A 59 11.48 17.70 4.73
CA LYS A 59 11.83 16.43 5.39
C LYS A 59 11.47 15.25 4.52
N ILE A 60 10.24 15.24 3.99
CA ILE A 60 9.77 14.19 3.08
C ILE A 60 10.59 14.21 1.78
N THR A 61 10.81 15.41 1.24
CA THR A 61 11.61 15.55 0.00
C THR A 61 13.02 15.06 0.17
N SER A 62 13.69 15.39 1.28
CA SER A 62 15.08 15.00 1.52
C SER A 62 15.22 13.48 1.64
N ILE A 63 14.36 12.81 2.40
CA ILE A 63 14.48 11.35 2.57
C ILE A 63 14.18 10.60 1.26
N VAL A 64 13.19 11.04 0.49
CA VAL A 64 12.89 10.46 -0.84
C VAL A 64 14.04 10.73 -1.82
N ALA A 65 14.60 11.94 -1.82
CA ALA A 65 15.73 12.28 -2.69
C ALA A 65 16.99 11.47 -2.36
N ILE A 66 17.30 11.28 -1.07
CA ILE A 66 18.42 10.44 -0.61
C ILE A 66 18.20 8.98 -1.06
N PHE A 67 17.00 8.45 -0.87
CA PHE A 67 16.64 7.11 -1.32
C PHE A 67 16.86 6.95 -2.85
N LEU A 68 16.30 7.87 -3.64
CA LEU A 68 16.44 7.83 -5.11
C LEU A 68 17.89 8.01 -5.55
N LEU A 69 18.67 8.87 -4.88
CA LEU A 69 20.08 9.06 -5.18
C LEU A 69 20.91 7.80 -4.90
N ILE A 70 20.68 7.11 -3.79
CA ILE A 70 21.37 5.86 -3.47
C ILE A 70 21.06 4.81 -4.55
N TRP A 71 19.78 4.61 -4.88
CA TRP A 71 19.40 3.66 -5.92
C TRP A 71 19.90 4.06 -7.31
N PHE A 72 20.00 5.36 -7.61
CA PHE A 72 20.61 5.85 -8.85
C PHE A 72 22.09 5.46 -8.94
N VAL A 73 22.84 5.63 -7.85
CA VAL A 73 24.23 5.19 -7.79
C VAL A 73 24.33 3.67 -7.93
N LEU A 74 23.46 2.90 -7.29
CA LEU A 74 23.45 1.43 -7.41
C LEU A 74 23.18 0.94 -8.83
N CYS A 75 22.44 1.69 -9.66
CA CYS A 75 22.21 1.32 -11.07
C CYS A 75 23.52 1.16 -11.85
N PHE A 76 24.59 1.89 -11.50
CA PHE A 76 25.88 1.80 -12.17
C PHE A 76 26.69 0.54 -11.80
N PHE A 77 26.28 -0.17 -10.74
CA PHE A 77 26.85 -1.45 -10.32
C PHE A 77 25.97 -2.64 -10.75
N SER A 78 24.91 -2.38 -11.49
CA SER A 78 23.98 -3.38 -11.99
C SER A 78 24.58 -4.27 -13.08
N GLN A 79 24.05 -5.50 -13.20
CA GLN A 79 24.35 -6.40 -14.33
C GLN A 79 23.86 -5.84 -15.69
N ASP A 80 22.79 -5.01 -15.67
CA ASP A 80 22.35 -4.19 -16.81
C ASP A 80 21.93 -2.80 -16.31
N ILE A 81 22.76 -1.81 -16.63
CA ILE A 81 22.57 -0.41 -16.21
C ILE A 81 21.28 0.16 -16.79
N LEU A 82 20.97 -0.11 -18.07
CA LEU A 82 19.79 0.47 -18.74
C LEU A 82 18.49 -0.08 -18.18
N VAL A 83 18.44 -1.39 -17.90
CA VAL A 83 17.29 -2.03 -17.24
C VAL A 83 17.09 -1.43 -15.86
N SER A 84 18.17 -1.28 -15.09
CA SER A 84 18.08 -0.72 -13.73
C SER A 84 17.70 0.76 -13.70
N LEU A 85 18.19 1.58 -14.61
CA LEU A 85 17.76 2.97 -14.75
C LEU A 85 16.27 3.09 -15.13
N LYS A 86 15.80 2.22 -16.02
CA LYS A 86 14.38 2.10 -16.37
C LYS A 86 13.53 1.69 -15.16
N GLY A 87 14.01 0.70 -14.39
CA GLY A 87 13.39 0.27 -13.13
C GLY A 87 13.30 1.40 -12.11
N LEU A 88 14.40 2.14 -11.92
CA LEU A 88 14.45 3.30 -11.02
C LEU A 88 13.47 4.40 -11.44
N TRP A 89 13.39 4.71 -12.73
CA TRP A 89 12.39 5.65 -13.25
C TRP A 89 10.97 5.16 -12.94
N GLY A 90 10.71 3.86 -13.23
CA GLY A 90 9.45 3.20 -12.88
C GLY A 90 9.12 3.23 -11.39
N TYR A 91 10.14 3.31 -10.51
CA TYR A 91 9.96 3.45 -9.07
C TYR A 91 9.75 4.91 -8.66
N ALA A 92 10.53 5.83 -9.21
CA ALA A 92 10.54 7.24 -8.84
C ALA A 92 9.18 7.93 -9.06
N TYR A 93 8.50 7.68 -10.20
CA TYR A 93 7.23 8.32 -10.48
C TYR A 93 6.09 7.87 -9.55
N ARG A 94 6.24 6.74 -8.83
CA ARG A 94 5.26 6.28 -7.83
C ARG A 94 5.13 7.24 -6.64
N PHE A 95 6.14 8.08 -6.38
CA PHE A 95 6.09 9.12 -5.35
C PHE A 95 5.31 10.37 -5.78
N LEU A 96 4.98 10.54 -7.07
CA LEU A 96 4.29 11.74 -7.53
C LEU A 96 2.95 12.01 -6.83
N PRO A 97 2.07 11.03 -6.57
CA PRO A 97 0.83 11.27 -5.81
C PRO A 97 1.09 11.83 -4.40
N LEU A 98 2.13 11.36 -3.70
CA LEU A 98 2.56 11.90 -2.41
C LEU A 98 2.87 13.40 -2.52
N PHE A 99 3.71 13.77 -3.48
CA PHE A 99 4.12 15.17 -3.67
C PHE A 99 2.97 16.05 -4.13
N MET A 100 2.12 15.58 -5.03
CA MET A 100 0.91 16.29 -5.46
C MET A 100 0.00 16.62 -4.27
N VAL A 101 -0.24 15.67 -3.36
CA VAL A 101 -1.03 15.90 -2.15
C VAL A 101 -0.34 16.91 -1.23
N ILE A 102 0.94 16.73 -0.90
CA ILE A 102 1.67 17.61 0.03
C ILE A 102 1.75 19.06 -0.50
N MET A 103 1.91 19.22 -1.81
CA MET A 103 2.06 20.53 -2.44
C MET A 103 0.74 21.27 -2.60
N TYR A 104 -0.35 20.57 -2.96
CA TYR A 104 -1.59 21.23 -3.41
C TYR A 104 -2.78 21.09 -2.48
N VAL A 105 -2.83 20.08 -1.61
CA VAL A 105 -3.92 19.90 -0.65
C VAL A 105 -3.62 20.72 0.61
N LYS A 106 -4.48 21.68 0.94
CA LYS A 106 -4.22 22.66 2.02
C LYS A 106 -5.25 22.63 3.15
N THR A 107 -6.42 22.04 2.92
CA THR A 107 -7.52 22.05 3.88
C THR A 107 -7.97 20.65 4.24
N ILE A 108 -8.50 20.50 5.46
CA ILE A 108 -9.07 19.23 5.91
C ILE A 108 -10.25 18.79 5.01
N LYS A 109 -11.02 19.73 4.48
CA LYS A 109 -12.13 19.45 3.57
C LYS A 109 -11.65 18.79 2.28
N GLN A 110 -10.54 19.27 1.69
CA GLN A 110 -9.93 18.64 0.52
C GLN A 110 -9.44 17.23 0.82
N LEU A 111 -8.83 17.00 2.00
CA LEU A 111 -8.41 15.66 2.42
C LEU A 111 -9.59 14.70 2.57
N LEU A 112 -10.70 15.18 3.13
CA LEU A 112 -11.91 14.37 3.27
C LEU A 112 -12.50 14.00 1.91
N TYR A 113 -12.51 14.90 0.94
CA TYR A 113 -12.93 14.57 -0.43
C TYR A 113 -12.06 13.49 -1.10
N LEU A 114 -10.75 13.50 -0.84
CA LEU A 114 -9.86 12.44 -1.32
C LEU A 114 -10.16 11.10 -0.64
N ILE A 115 -10.44 11.09 0.65
CA ILE A 115 -10.83 9.88 1.39
C ILE A 115 -12.20 9.37 0.92
N GLU A 116 -13.16 10.26 0.65
CA GLU A 116 -14.46 9.88 0.09
C GLU A 116 -14.33 9.26 -1.29
N ALA A 117 -13.55 9.88 -2.19
CA ALA A 117 -13.28 9.34 -3.51
C ALA A 117 -12.58 7.98 -3.44
N PHE A 118 -11.61 7.82 -2.55
CA PHE A 118 -10.95 6.56 -2.26
C PHE A 118 -11.95 5.51 -1.73
N ALA A 119 -12.81 5.87 -0.78
CA ALA A 119 -13.82 4.96 -0.25
C ALA A 119 -14.81 4.49 -1.33
N VAL A 120 -15.19 5.36 -2.27
CA VAL A 120 -16.01 4.97 -3.43
C VAL A 120 -15.26 4.00 -4.34
N SER A 121 -13.95 4.20 -4.57
CA SER A 121 -13.11 3.25 -5.31
C SER A 121 -13.11 1.87 -4.67
N VAL A 122 -12.87 1.82 -3.36
CA VAL A 122 -12.90 0.57 -2.58
C VAL A 122 -14.29 -0.09 -2.64
N MET A 123 -15.36 0.69 -2.50
CA MET A 123 -16.73 0.16 -2.59
C MET A 123 -17.01 -0.51 -3.94
N ILE A 124 -16.59 0.09 -5.03
CA ILE A 124 -16.79 -0.45 -6.38
C ILE A 124 -15.98 -1.75 -6.55
N ASP A 125 -14.73 -1.78 -6.08
CA ASP A 125 -13.86 -2.97 -6.14
C ASP A 125 -14.42 -4.11 -5.28
N ASP A 126 -14.83 -3.83 -4.03
CA ASP A 126 -15.41 -4.80 -3.10
C ASP A 126 -16.71 -5.41 -3.65
N VAL A 127 -17.62 -4.58 -4.16
CA VAL A 127 -18.89 -5.04 -4.74
C VAL A 127 -18.63 -5.91 -5.97
N TYR A 128 -17.70 -5.52 -6.83
CA TYR A 128 -17.35 -6.30 -8.00
C TYR A 128 -16.67 -7.62 -7.64
N PHE A 129 -15.82 -7.63 -6.60
CA PHE A 129 -15.23 -8.86 -6.05
C PHE A 129 -16.32 -9.82 -5.59
N ILE A 130 -17.28 -9.36 -4.78
CA ILE A 130 -18.39 -10.19 -4.29
C ILE A 130 -19.26 -10.68 -5.44
N PHE A 131 -19.51 -9.86 -6.45
CA PHE A 131 -20.23 -10.27 -7.65
C PHE A 131 -19.51 -11.43 -8.37
N GLN A 132 -18.19 -11.34 -8.55
CA GLN A 132 -17.39 -12.42 -9.14
C GLN A 132 -17.42 -13.71 -8.29
N GLU A 133 -17.30 -13.56 -6.95
CA GLU A 133 -17.37 -14.67 -5.99
C GLU A 133 -18.68 -15.43 -6.12
N ILE A 134 -19.82 -14.72 -6.10
CA ILE A 134 -21.17 -15.28 -6.24
C ILE A 134 -21.33 -15.98 -7.59
N ASN A 135 -20.91 -15.36 -8.69
CA ASN A 135 -21.05 -15.95 -10.03
C ASN A 135 -20.24 -17.24 -10.18
N LEU A 136 -19.02 -17.28 -9.67
CA LEU A 136 -18.19 -18.49 -9.70
C LEU A 136 -18.80 -19.59 -8.84
N PHE A 137 -19.34 -19.26 -7.65
CA PHE A 137 -20.03 -20.22 -6.78
C PHE A 137 -21.28 -20.79 -7.46
N LEU A 138 -22.13 -19.96 -8.04
CA LEU A 138 -23.34 -20.38 -8.77
C LEU A 138 -23.01 -21.19 -10.03
N SER A 139 -21.84 -21.01 -10.63
CA SER A 139 -21.33 -21.80 -11.75
C SER A 139 -20.77 -23.17 -11.33
N GLY A 140 -20.86 -23.51 -10.06
CA GLY A 140 -20.41 -24.82 -9.54
C GLY A 140 -18.89 -24.93 -9.29
N VAL A 141 -18.16 -23.80 -9.32
CA VAL A 141 -16.73 -23.81 -8.96
C VAL A 141 -16.60 -24.13 -7.47
N PRO A 142 -15.78 -25.11 -7.07
CA PRO A 142 -15.56 -25.41 -5.65
C PRO A 142 -15.00 -24.20 -4.91
N PHE A 143 -15.53 -23.90 -3.72
CA PHE A 143 -15.18 -22.69 -2.96
C PHE A 143 -13.67 -22.48 -2.79
N LYS A 144 -12.89 -23.54 -2.61
CA LYS A 144 -11.41 -23.48 -2.51
C LYS A 144 -10.70 -22.97 -3.77
N ALA A 145 -11.36 -23.08 -4.92
CA ALA A 145 -10.84 -22.63 -6.21
C ALA A 145 -11.34 -21.22 -6.58
N ILE A 146 -12.34 -20.69 -5.85
CA ILE A 146 -12.89 -19.36 -6.08
C ILE A 146 -11.91 -18.34 -5.50
N ARG A 147 -11.25 -17.57 -6.38
CA ARG A 147 -10.31 -16.52 -5.99
C ARG A 147 -10.43 -15.35 -6.95
N PRO A 148 -11.48 -14.52 -6.81
CA PRO A 148 -11.66 -13.34 -7.65
C PRO A 148 -10.50 -12.37 -7.51
N SER A 149 -10.30 -11.57 -8.53
CA SER A 149 -9.29 -10.50 -8.54
C SER A 149 -9.90 -9.09 -8.65
N ALA A 150 -11.22 -9.00 -8.67
CA ALA A 150 -11.94 -7.76 -8.93
C ALA A 150 -11.41 -7.05 -10.21
N PHE A 151 -11.03 -5.78 -10.12
CA PHE A 151 -10.37 -5.06 -11.20
C PHE A 151 -8.85 -5.27 -11.24
N ASN A 152 -8.31 -6.08 -10.33
CA ASN A 152 -6.89 -6.32 -10.17
C ASN A 152 -6.43 -7.60 -10.89
N HIS A 153 -5.13 -7.77 -11.03
CA HIS A 153 -4.57 -8.93 -11.74
C HIS A 153 -4.49 -10.20 -10.88
N SER A 154 -4.66 -10.06 -9.56
CA SER A 154 -4.48 -11.17 -8.62
C SER A 154 -5.28 -10.96 -7.34
N PRO A 155 -5.81 -12.02 -6.73
CA PRO A 155 -6.42 -11.97 -5.40
C PRO A 155 -5.48 -11.44 -4.31
N THR A 156 -4.17 -11.63 -4.45
CA THR A 156 -3.17 -11.10 -3.51
C THR A 156 -3.11 -9.57 -3.57
N PHE A 157 -3.30 -8.97 -4.75
CA PHE A 157 -3.36 -7.51 -4.88
C PHE A 157 -4.62 -6.94 -4.23
N VAL A 158 -5.77 -7.60 -4.39
CA VAL A 158 -7.00 -7.22 -3.66
C VAL A 158 -6.74 -7.22 -2.16
N ALA A 159 -6.10 -8.27 -1.63
CA ALA A 159 -5.77 -8.34 -0.20
C ALA A 159 -4.85 -7.19 0.25
N SER A 160 -3.84 -6.84 -0.54
CA SER A 160 -2.94 -5.70 -0.26
C SER A 160 -3.70 -4.38 -0.20
N TYR A 161 -4.63 -4.16 -1.13
CA TYR A 161 -5.49 -2.97 -1.11
C TYR A 161 -6.37 -2.94 0.15
N MET A 162 -6.95 -4.08 0.55
CA MET A 162 -7.77 -4.15 1.76
C MET A 162 -6.95 -3.88 3.02
N LEU A 163 -5.70 -4.33 3.11
CA LEU A 163 -4.81 -4.03 4.23
C LEU A 163 -4.51 -2.51 4.36
N MET A 164 -4.59 -1.75 3.26
CA MET A 164 -4.50 -0.29 3.28
C MET A 164 -5.87 0.37 3.55
N ALA A 165 -6.93 -0.11 2.92
CA ALA A 165 -8.26 0.49 2.99
C ALA A 165 -8.90 0.33 4.36
N ILE A 166 -8.82 -0.87 4.96
CA ILE A 166 -9.48 -1.16 6.25
C ILE A 166 -9.07 -0.18 7.35
N PRO A 167 -7.78 0.13 7.60
CA PRO A 167 -7.39 1.16 8.57
C PRO A 167 -7.98 2.54 8.29
N VAL A 168 -8.02 2.97 7.02
CA VAL A 168 -8.62 4.26 6.62
C VAL A 168 -10.10 4.29 7.00
N LEU A 169 -10.87 3.31 6.53
CA LEU A 169 -12.32 3.23 6.71
C LEU A 169 -12.71 3.05 8.18
N ALA A 170 -12.03 2.12 8.88
CA ALA A 170 -12.32 1.80 10.28
C ALA A 170 -12.06 3.00 11.21
N ILE A 171 -10.94 3.70 11.06
CA ILE A 171 -10.61 4.85 11.91
C ILE A 171 -11.49 6.05 11.55
N MET A 172 -11.74 6.35 10.26
CA MET A 172 -12.64 7.44 9.86
C MET A 172 -14.07 7.21 10.34
N SER A 173 -14.56 5.98 10.40
CA SER A 173 -15.87 5.65 10.96
C SER A 173 -16.03 6.03 12.44
N GLN A 174 -14.94 6.13 13.18
CA GLN A 174 -14.95 6.46 14.62
C GLN A 174 -14.84 7.96 14.90
N ASN A 175 -14.48 8.78 13.91
CA ASN A 175 -14.27 10.22 14.12
C ASN A 175 -15.60 10.94 14.33
N ILE A 176 -15.88 11.33 15.58
CA ILE A 176 -17.15 11.96 15.99
C ILE A 176 -17.39 13.34 15.38
N ASN A 177 -16.36 13.99 14.85
CA ASN A 177 -16.47 15.28 14.17
C ASN A 177 -17.03 15.14 12.74
N LEU A 178 -17.17 13.92 12.23
CA LEU A 178 -17.76 13.64 10.93
C LEU A 178 -19.25 13.35 11.06
N ASP A 179 -20.01 13.62 10.00
CA ASP A 179 -21.43 13.32 9.94
C ASP A 179 -21.72 11.84 10.27
N LYS A 180 -22.82 11.57 10.99
CA LYS A 180 -23.24 10.22 11.38
C LYS A 180 -23.42 9.31 10.14
N LYS A 181 -24.02 9.81 9.07
CA LYS A 181 -24.22 9.04 7.83
C LYS A 181 -22.88 8.63 7.22
N TYR A 182 -21.95 9.58 7.10
CA TYR A 182 -20.59 9.33 6.64
C TYR A 182 -19.92 8.24 7.47
N ARG A 183 -19.97 8.34 8.79
CA ARG A 183 -19.36 7.36 9.70
C ARG A 183 -19.96 5.96 9.56
N ILE A 184 -21.30 5.87 9.39
CA ILE A 184 -21.97 4.59 9.16
C ILE A 184 -21.52 4.00 7.83
N SER A 185 -21.47 4.78 6.74
CA SER A 185 -21.00 4.32 5.43
C SER A 185 -19.57 3.80 5.51
N MET A 186 -18.64 4.51 6.17
CA MET A 186 -17.26 4.07 6.37
C MET A 186 -17.18 2.76 7.17
N LEU A 187 -18.01 2.61 8.21
CA LEU A 187 -18.06 1.39 9.01
C LEU A 187 -18.55 0.20 8.19
N THR A 188 -19.67 0.38 7.47
CA THR A 188 -20.27 -0.67 6.62
C THR A 188 -19.26 -1.12 5.56
N LEU A 189 -18.59 -0.16 4.90
CA LEU A 189 -17.58 -0.47 3.90
C LEU A 189 -16.35 -1.16 4.52
N SER A 190 -15.92 -0.73 5.71
CA SER A 190 -14.82 -1.40 6.42
C SER A 190 -15.14 -2.88 6.70
N ILE A 191 -16.40 -3.18 7.09
CA ILE A 191 -16.84 -4.57 7.31
C ILE A 191 -16.85 -5.35 6.01
N LEU A 192 -17.32 -4.76 4.92
CA LEU A 192 -17.30 -5.37 3.59
C LEU A 192 -15.87 -5.68 3.14
N SER A 193 -14.95 -4.70 3.29
CA SER A 193 -13.53 -4.87 2.94
C SER A 193 -12.85 -5.96 3.77
N VAL A 194 -13.21 -6.14 5.04
CA VAL A 194 -12.76 -7.27 5.86
C VAL A 194 -13.27 -8.60 5.29
N LEU A 195 -14.52 -8.67 4.88
CA LEU A 195 -15.07 -9.87 4.24
C LEU A 195 -14.31 -10.20 2.95
N VAL A 196 -14.08 -9.21 2.08
CA VAL A 196 -13.29 -9.35 0.84
C VAL A 196 -11.86 -9.83 1.13
N LEU A 197 -11.20 -9.25 2.16
CA LEU A 197 -9.88 -9.69 2.60
C LEU A 197 -9.85 -11.20 2.90
N PHE A 198 -10.84 -11.72 3.63
CA PHE A 198 -10.92 -13.14 3.97
C PHE A 198 -11.28 -14.00 2.76
N LEU A 199 -12.23 -13.58 1.92
CA LEU A 199 -12.63 -14.30 0.71
C LEU A 199 -11.52 -14.32 -0.36
N SER A 200 -10.58 -13.37 -0.35
CA SER A 200 -9.40 -13.40 -1.24
C SER A 200 -8.50 -14.63 -1.02
N GLN A 201 -8.67 -15.34 0.09
CA GLN A 201 -7.90 -16.50 0.51
C GLN A 201 -6.38 -16.26 0.49
N THR A 202 -5.95 -15.01 0.73
CA THR A 202 -4.54 -14.62 0.75
C THR A 202 -3.96 -14.83 2.15
N ARG A 203 -3.20 -15.93 2.31
CA ARG A 203 -2.68 -16.37 3.62
C ARG A 203 -1.80 -15.32 4.30
N GLY A 204 -0.94 -14.63 3.55
CA GLY A 204 -0.10 -13.55 4.08
C GLY A 204 -0.91 -12.41 4.70
N ALA A 205 -1.98 -11.99 4.03
CA ALA A 205 -2.88 -10.97 4.53
C ALA A 205 -3.69 -11.45 5.75
N TRP A 206 -4.08 -12.73 5.80
CA TRP A 206 -4.72 -13.32 6.98
C TRP A 206 -3.81 -13.30 8.22
N LEU A 207 -2.50 -13.48 8.04
CA LEU A 207 -1.52 -13.37 9.13
C LEU A 207 -1.22 -11.92 9.50
N ALA A 208 -1.18 -11.01 8.54
CA ALA A 208 -0.92 -9.60 8.76
C ALA A 208 -2.07 -8.91 9.51
N PHE A 209 -3.32 -9.26 9.19
CA PHE A 209 -4.50 -8.58 9.70
C PHE A 209 -4.66 -8.62 11.24
N PRO A 210 -4.52 -9.76 11.94
CA PRO A 210 -4.53 -9.80 13.41
C PRO A 210 -3.45 -8.91 14.05
N VAL A 211 -2.26 -8.83 13.45
CA VAL A 211 -1.18 -7.98 13.94
C VAL A 211 -1.54 -6.50 13.80
N ILE A 212 -2.18 -6.11 12.69
CA ILE A 212 -2.72 -4.76 12.50
C ILE A 212 -3.76 -4.42 13.56
N ILE A 213 -4.67 -5.36 13.87
CA ILE A 213 -5.69 -5.18 14.92
C ILE A 213 -5.03 -4.99 16.28
N LEU A 214 -4.05 -5.83 16.65
CA LEU A 214 -3.31 -5.69 17.90
C LEU A 214 -2.59 -4.34 17.98
N ALA A 215 -1.93 -3.93 16.90
CA ALA A 215 -1.33 -2.61 16.82
C ALA A 215 -2.36 -1.49 16.99
N ALA A 216 -3.53 -1.59 16.35
CA ALA A 216 -4.62 -0.63 16.49
C ALA A 216 -5.12 -0.53 17.95
N ILE A 217 -5.29 -1.66 18.64
CA ILE A 217 -5.67 -1.70 20.06
C ILE A 217 -4.63 -0.98 20.95
N VAL A 218 -3.35 -1.08 20.60
CA VAL A 218 -2.27 -0.43 21.35
C VAL A 218 -2.22 1.07 21.08
N ILE A 219 -2.23 1.49 19.81
CA ILE A 219 -1.96 2.89 19.41
C ILE A 219 -3.23 3.76 19.36
N ALA A 220 -4.38 3.21 19.00
CA ALA A 220 -5.65 3.94 18.93
C ALA A 220 -6.38 3.92 20.29
N LYS A 221 -5.76 4.46 21.32
CA LYS A 221 -6.24 4.42 22.72
C LYS A 221 -7.68 4.89 22.88
N LYS A 222 -8.07 5.92 22.14
CA LYS A 222 -9.43 6.50 22.12
C LYS A 222 -10.49 5.47 21.71
N TYR A 223 -10.15 4.52 20.84
CA TYR A 223 -11.06 3.53 20.26
C TYR A 223 -10.87 2.12 20.82
N ARG A 224 -9.92 1.93 21.74
CA ARG A 224 -9.45 0.62 22.25
C ARG A 224 -10.57 -0.33 22.65
N LYS A 225 -11.52 0.12 23.50
CA LYS A 225 -12.61 -0.73 23.99
C LYS A 225 -13.47 -1.26 22.83
N LYS A 226 -13.82 -0.38 21.87
CA LYS A 226 -14.59 -0.77 20.68
C LYS A 226 -13.83 -1.73 19.79
N LEU A 227 -12.52 -1.46 19.56
CA LEU A 227 -11.66 -2.34 18.78
C LEU A 227 -11.57 -3.74 19.39
N ILE A 228 -11.41 -3.85 20.72
CA ILE A 228 -11.37 -5.16 21.39
C ILE A 228 -12.70 -5.90 21.19
N VAL A 229 -13.85 -5.25 21.45
CA VAL A 229 -15.15 -5.90 21.30
C VAL A 229 -15.40 -6.35 19.86
N VAL A 230 -15.17 -5.46 18.88
CA VAL A 230 -15.36 -5.77 17.45
C VAL A 230 -14.41 -6.89 17.01
N SER A 231 -13.16 -6.87 17.47
CA SER A 231 -12.17 -7.92 17.12
C SER A 231 -12.54 -9.28 17.71
N LEU A 232 -13.05 -9.32 18.95
CA LEU A 232 -13.52 -10.57 19.57
C LEU A 232 -14.74 -11.13 18.83
N LEU A 233 -15.74 -10.29 18.52
CA LEU A 233 -16.92 -10.71 17.76
C LEU A 233 -16.54 -11.21 16.37
N MET A 234 -15.68 -10.49 15.66
CA MET A 234 -15.19 -10.88 14.35
C MET A 234 -14.37 -12.18 14.43
N GLY A 235 -13.52 -12.34 15.45
CA GLY A 235 -12.78 -13.56 15.68
C GLY A 235 -13.69 -14.78 15.88
N ILE A 236 -14.78 -14.64 16.66
CA ILE A 236 -15.78 -15.68 16.85
C ILE A 236 -16.46 -16.03 15.51
N ILE A 237 -16.94 -15.01 14.78
CA ILE A 237 -17.64 -15.24 13.48
C ILE A 237 -16.71 -15.95 12.49
N LEU A 238 -15.47 -15.49 12.37
CA LEU A 238 -14.49 -16.10 11.47
C LEU A 238 -14.12 -17.52 11.90
N SER A 239 -13.98 -17.78 13.21
CA SER A 239 -13.71 -19.10 13.73
C SER A 239 -14.86 -20.07 13.39
N VAL A 240 -16.11 -19.65 13.60
CA VAL A 240 -17.28 -20.44 13.20
C VAL A 240 -17.26 -20.72 11.70
N PHE A 241 -17.00 -19.69 10.88
CA PHE A 241 -16.97 -19.83 9.42
C PHE A 241 -15.86 -20.78 8.95
N VAL A 242 -14.67 -20.71 9.53
CA VAL A 242 -13.56 -21.62 9.23
C VAL A 242 -13.88 -23.05 9.67
N LEU A 243 -14.44 -23.25 10.87
CA LEU A 243 -14.75 -24.56 11.41
C LEU A 243 -15.91 -25.27 10.67
N THR A 244 -16.86 -24.50 10.14
CA THR A 244 -18.00 -25.04 9.37
C THR A 244 -17.70 -25.26 7.89
N SER A 245 -16.65 -24.66 7.35
CA SER A 245 -16.23 -24.79 5.96
C SER A 245 -14.99 -25.67 5.83
N ALA A 246 -15.13 -26.89 5.32
CA ALA A 246 -14.00 -27.80 5.08
C ALA A 246 -12.91 -27.17 4.20
N SER A 247 -13.31 -26.41 3.18
CA SER A 247 -12.36 -25.72 2.27
C SER A 247 -11.55 -24.64 2.96
N LEU A 248 -12.16 -23.84 3.85
CA LEU A 248 -11.45 -22.82 4.62
C LEU A 248 -10.57 -23.45 5.69
N SER A 249 -11.03 -24.50 6.35
CA SER A 249 -10.23 -25.26 7.32
C SER A 249 -8.98 -25.85 6.66
N GLU A 250 -9.12 -26.47 5.48
CA GLU A 250 -7.98 -26.95 4.67
C GLU A 250 -7.04 -25.80 4.29
N ARG A 251 -7.59 -24.66 3.85
CA ARG A 251 -6.79 -23.48 3.48
C ARG A 251 -6.06 -22.87 4.67
N PHE A 252 -6.72 -22.82 5.83
CA PHE A 252 -6.13 -22.32 7.07
C PHE A 252 -5.02 -23.25 7.59
N SER A 253 -5.25 -24.56 7.60
CA SER A 253 -4.24 -25.56 8.01
C SER A 253 -3.01 -25.55 7.07
N SER A 254 -3.21 -25.18 5.80
CA SER A 254 -2.12 -25.05 4.83
C SER A 254 -1.14 -23.89 5.11
N ILE A 255 -1.48 -22.95 6.01
CA ILE A 255 -0.59 -21.83 6.38
C ILE A 255 0.71 -22.34 7.00
N SER A 256 0.60 -23.32 7.89
CA SER A 256 1.74 -23.90 8.61
C SER A 256 2.32 -25.16 7.97
N ASN A 257 1.76 -25.63 6.84
CA ASN A 257 2.22 -26.85 6.19
C ASN A 257 3.25 -26.56 5.08
N PRO A 258 4.56 -26.78 5.32
CA PRO A 258 5.61 -26.52 4.32
C PRO A 258 5.53 -27.48 3.11
N ALA A 259 4.83 -28.60 3.22
CA ALA A 259 4.62 -29.53 2.11
C ALA A 259 3.56 -29.05 1.11
N THR A 260 2.82 -27.98 1.42
CA THR A 260 1.90 -27.38 0.44
C THR A 260 2.69 -26.84 -0.74
N PHE A 261 2.32 -27.26 -1.97
CA PHE A 261 3.05 -26.92 -3.20
C PHE A 261 3.46 -25.44 -3.27
N SER A 262 2.52 -24.50 -3.10
CA SER A 262 2.83 -23.06 -3.20
C SER A 262 3.70 -22.51 -2.04
N VAL A 263 3.77 -23.17 -0.89
CA VAL A 263 4.68 -22.82 0.20
C VAL A 263 6.06 -23.35 -0.10
N HIS A 264 6.13 -24.61 -0.54
CA HIS A 264 7.41 -25.24 -0.94
C HIS A 264 8.09 -24.47 -2.07
N GLN A 265 7.36 -24.10 -3.12
CA GLN A 265 7.90 -23.28 -4.22
C GLN A 265 8.47 -21.94 -3.73
N ARG A 266 7.81 -21.28 -2.78
CA ARG A 266 8.35 -20.04 -2.17
C ARG A 266 9.66 -20.28 -1.42
N PHE A 267 9.80 -21.36 -0.68
CA PHE A 267 11.06 -21.69 0.00
C PHE A 267 12.21 -21.91 -1.00
N LEU A 268 11.96 -22.58 -2.13
CA LEU A 268 12.95 -22.74 -3.18
C LEU A 268 13.37 -21.39 -3.77
N MET A 269 12.40 -20.50 -4.08
CA MET A 269 12.69 -19.14 -4.55
C MET A 269 13.44 -18.31 -3.52
N TRP A 270 13.14 -18.49 -2.21
CA TRP A 270 13.86 -17.78 -1.14
C TRP A 270 15.29 -18.27 -0.98
N ASP A 271 15.52 -19.57 -1.09
CA ASP A 271 16.88 -20.14 -1.08
C ASP A 271 17.70 -19.59 -2.27
N SER A 272 17.12 -19.59 -3.46
CA SER A 272 17.73 -18.98 -4.65
C SER A 272 18.01 -17.49 -4.44
N ALA A 273 17.09 -16.73 -3.85
CA ALA A 273 17.30 -15.32 -3.54
C ALA A 273 18.43 -15.10 -2.52
N VAL A 274 18.52 -15.95 -1.50
CA VAL A 274 19.62 -15.91 -0.52
C VAL A 274 20.96 -16.23 -1.18
N ASN A 275 21.03 -17.19 -2.08
CA ASN A 275 22.25 -17.53 -2.81
C ASN A 275 22.69 -16.38 -3.73
N MET A 276 21.72 -15.77 -4.45
CA MET A 276 21.99 -14.56 -5.24
C MET A 276 22.52 -13.40 -4.37
N PHE A 277 21.94 -13.17 -3.19
CA PHE A 277 22.44 -12.16 -2.25
C PHE A 277 23.85 -12.46 -1.75
N LYS A 278 24.20 -13.72 -1.49
CA LYS A 278 25.57 -14.11 -1.06
C LYS A 278 26.61 -13.78 -2.14
N ASP A 279 26.24 -13.89 -3.42
CA ASP A 279 27.17 -13.57 -4.52
C ASP A 279 27.28 -12.06 -4.77
N TYR A 280 26.22 -11.29 -4.47
CA TYR A 280 26.16 -9.83 -4.67
C TYR A 280 25.73 -9.08 -3.39
N PRO A 281 26.48 -9.19 -2.25
CA PRO A 281 25.98 -8.76 -0.94
C PRO A 281 25.94 -7.24 -0.76
N VAL A 282 26.77 -6.48 -1.46
CA VAL A 282 26.96 -5.04 -1.21
C VAL A 282 26.00 -4.19 -2.04
N THR A 283 26.02 -4.36 -3.35
CA THR A 283 25.26 -3.53 -4.33
C THR A 283 24.09 -4.25 -4.97
N GLY A 284 24.00 -5.58 -4.76
CA GLY A 284 23.01 -6.41 -5.45
C GLY A 284 23.30 -6.58 -6.96
N VAL A 285 22.34 -7.19 -7.65
CA VAL A 285 22.40 -7.42 -9.11
C VAL A 285 21.88 -6.24 -9.94
N GLY A 286 21.22 -5.27 -9.30
CA GLY A 286 20.57 -4.12 -9.94
C GLY A 286 19.05 -4.16 -9.85
N MET A 287 18.43 -2.98 -9.89
CA MET A 287 16.97 -2.84 -9.84
C MET A 287 16.31 -3.51 -11.04
N GLU A 288 15.23 -4.28 -10.80
CA GLU A 288 14.50 -5.10 -11.80
C GLU A 288 15.36 -6.20 -12.45
N MET A 289 16.55 -6.50 -11.92
CA MET A 289 17.43 -7.56 -12.41
C MET A 289 17.23 -8.90 -11.70
N TYR A 290 16.40 -8.97 -10.64
CA TYR A 290 16.12 -10.24 -9.96
C TYR A 290 15.64 -11.32 -10.95
N GLY A 291 14.56 -11.05 -11.71
CA GLY A 291 13.96 -12.03 -12.61
C GLY A 291 14.93 -12.56 -13.67
N PRO A 292 15.60 -11.71 -14.47
CA PRO A 292 16.56 -12.14 -15.48
C PRO A 292 17.69 -13.01 -14.90
N ILE A 293 18.35 -12.54 -13.83
CA ILE A 293 19.49 -13.24 -13.22
C ILE A 293 19.06 -14.52 -12.51
N TYR A 294 17.87 -14.51 -11.87
CA TYR A 294 17.29 -15.69 -11.25
C TYR A 294 17.03 -16.81 -12.27
N LEU A 295 16.36 -16.49 -13.36
CA LEU A 295 16.04 -17.47 -14.41
C LEU A 295 17.29 -18.00 -15.14
N GLU A 296 18.37 -17.21 -15.22
CA GLU A 296 19.61 -17.58 -15.88
C GLU A 296 20.49 -18.50 -15.01
N LYS A 297 20.61 -18.19 -13.69
CA LYS A 297 21.67 -18.79 -12.85
C LYS A 297 21.20 -19.42 -11.54
N TYR A 298 20.04 -19.01 -11.00
CA TYR A 298 19.68 -19.34 -9.62
C TYR A 298 18.37 -20.13 -9.47
N ILE A 299 17.71 -20.45 -10.61
CA ILE A 299 16.49 -21.27 -10.54
C ILE A 299 16.78 -22.64 -9.90
N HIS A 300 16.01 -23.01 -8.88
CA HIS A 300 16.17 -24.31 -8.26
C HIS A 300 15.67 -25.42 -9.20
N PRO A 301 16.39 -26.59 -9.32
CA PRO A 301 15.98 -27.67 -10.21
C PRO A 301 14.55 -28.19 -9.97
N ASP A 302 14.09 -28.17 -8.71
CA ASP A 302 12.75 -28.62 -8.30
C ASP A 302 11.69 -27.52 -8.37
N GLU A 303 12.01 -26.36 -8.94
CA GLU A 303 11.06 -25.27 -9.11
C GLU A 303 10.30 -25.38 -10.42
N PHE A 304 8.97 -25.35 -10.33
CA PHE A 304 8.08 -25.47 -11.49
C PHE A 304 7.47 -24.13 -11.93
N GLU A 305 7.36 -23.15 -11.04
CA GLU A 305 6.59 -21.92 -11.30
C GLU A 305 7.38 -20.87 -12.11
N ARG A 306 8.71 -20.92 -12.14
CA ARG A 306 9.61 -19.98 -12.87
C ARG A 306 9.19 -18.52 -12.71
N MET A 307 8.94 -18.09 -11.46
CA MET A 307 8.50 -16.75 -11.18
C MET A 307 9.64 -15.74 -11.32
N THR A 308 9.32 -14.52 -11.71
CA THR A 308 10.29 -13.43 -11.87
C THR A 308 10.51 -12.60 -10.60
N HIS A 309 9.97 -13.07 -9.46
CA HIS A 309 10.08 -12.40 -8.15
C HIS A 309 9.93 -13.42 -7.01
N PRO A 310 10.60 -13.22 -5.86
CA PRO A 310 10.68 -14.22 -4.80
C PRO A 310 9.45 -14.27 -3.88
N HIS A 311 8.35 -13.59 -4.17
CA HIS A 311 7.21 -13.42 -3.25
C HIS A 311 7.65 -12.99 -1.84
N ASN A 312 8.61 -12.07 -1.76
CA ASN A 312 9.11 -11.49 -0.53
C ASN A 312 9.79 -10.16 -0.87
N ASN A 313 9.24 -9.05 -0.37
CA ASN A 313 9.78 -7.71 -0.60
C ASN A 313 11.25 -7.59 -0.16
N TYR A 314 11.57 -8.15 1.01
CA TYR A 314 12.86 -7.97 1.64
C TYR A 314 13.95 -8.72 0.88
N LEU A 315 13.69 -9.95 0.47
CA LEU A 315 14.61 -10.73 -0.35
C LEU A 315 14.79 -10.09 -1.73
N LYS A 316 13.71 -9.60 -2.36
CA LYS A 316 13.85 -8.89 -3.64
C LYS A 316 14.73 -7.65 -3.50
N ILE A 317 14.51 -6.82 -2.48
CA ILE A 317 15.32 -5.61 -2.26
C ILE A 317 16.79 -5.96 -1.94
N LEU A 318 17.02 -7.00 -1.13
CA LEU A 318 18.37 -7.47 -0.82
C LEU A 318 19.11 -7.99 -2.05
N THR A 319 18.44 -8.75 -2.91
CA THR A 319 19.07 -9.27 -4.14
C THR A 319 19.34 -8.17 -5.15
N GLU A 320 18.44 -7.22 -5.33
CA GLU A 320 18.56 -6.16 -6.32
C GLU A 320 19.47 -5.02 -5.88
N GLY A 321 19.48 -4.66 -4.60
CA GLY A 321 20.20 -3.50 -4.07
C GLY A 321 21.33 -3.84 -3.08
N GLY A 322 21.53 -5.11 -2.77
CA GLY A 322 22.43 -5.53 -1.72
C GLY A 322 22.06 -4.92 -0.36
N ILE A 323 23.01 -4.90 0.56
CA ILE A 323 22.81 -4.30 1.88
C ILE A 323 22.62 -2.78 1.80
N ILE A 324 23.22 -2.11 0.80
CA ILE A 324 23.10 -0.66 0.61
C ILE A 324 21.67 -0.30 0.19
N GLY A 325 21.12 -0.95 -0.84
CA GLY A 325 19.76 -0.71 -1.32
C GLY A 325 18.70 -1.09 -0.29
N PHE A 326 18.93 -2.21 0.44
CA PHE A 326 18.07 -2.62 1.54
C PHE A 326 18.05 -1.57 2.65
N SER A 327 19.22 -1.10 3.10
CA SER A 327 19.34 -0.08 4.15
C SER A 327 18.70 1.25 3.74
N ALA A 328 18.86 1.68 2.48
CA ALA A 328 18.22 2.88 1.97
C ALA A 328 16.68 2.77 1.96
N THR A 329 16.15 1.62 1.53
CA THR A 329 14.72 1.34 1.50
C THR A 329 14.13 1.24 2.91
N ALA A 330 14.82 0.54 3.80
CA ALA A 330 14.43 0.44 5.21
C ALA A 330 14.46 1.82 5.90
N ALA A 331 15.49 2.63 5.65
CA ALA A 331 15.61 3.99 6.20
C ALA A 331 14.46 4.90 5.74
N LEU A 332 14.06 4.85 4.46
CA LEU A 332 12.92 5.61 3.94
C LEU A 332 11.63 5.28 4.70
N HIS A 333 11.27 3.99 4.75
CA HIS A 333 10.00 3.58 5.36
C HIS A 333 10.03 3.76 6.88
N LEU A 334 11.15 3.43 7.55
CA LEU A 334 11.31 3.63 8.98
C LEU A 334 11.24 5.11 9.35
N TYR A 335 11.88 6.01 8.59
CA TYR A 335 11.81 7.45 8.83
C TYR A 335 10.37 7.97 8.76
N ILE A 336 9.62 7.57 7.73
CA ILE A 336 8.21 7.97 7.58
C ILE A 336 7.37 7.40 8.74
N MET A 337 7.56 6.15 9.11
CA MET A 337 6.89 5.51 10.24
C MET A 337 7.17 6.25 11.56
N LEU A 338 8.44 6.55 11.84
CA LEU A 338 8.85 7.30 13.04
C LEU A 338 8.29 8.73 13.05
N LEU A 339 8.16 9.36 11.89
CA LEU A 339 7.52 10.67 11.77
C LEU A 339 6.05 10.61 12.19
N PHE A 340 5.28 9.59 11.77
CA PHE A 340 3.90 9.41 12.21
C PHE A 340 3.81 9.06 13.70
N PHE A 341 4.71 8.25 14.24
CA PHE A 341 4.79 8.02 15.69
C PHE A 341 5.07 9.31 16.47
N LYS A 342 5.95 10.17 15.95
CA LYS A 342 6.19 11.49 16.54
C LYS A 342 4.93 12.35 16.53
N HIS A 343 4.21 12.42 15.39
CA HIS A 343 2.96 13.16 15.28
C HIS A 343 1.89 12.62 16.25
N LEU A 344 1.81 11.30 16.38
CA LEU A 344 0.89 10.64 17.29
C LEU A 344 1.19 10.99 18.76
N ARG A 345 2.48 10.99 19.17
CA ARG A 345 2.91 11.33 20.52
C ARG A 345 2.62 12.81 20.85
N ILE A 346 2.91 13.73 19.93
CA ILE A 346 2.66 15.17 20.13
C ILE A 346 1.16 15.44 20.36
N CYS A 347 0.28 14.70 19.69
CA CYS A 347 -1.17 14.79 19.83
C CYS A 347 -1.72 13.89 20.96
N ASN A 348 -0.91 13.46 21.92
CA ASN A 348 -1.34 12.59 23.04
C ASN A 348 -2.11 11.35 22.58
N MET A 349 -1.68 10.70 21.50
CA MET A 349 -2.29 9.53 20.84
C MET A 349 -3.68 9.82 20.21
N ASN A 350 -4.00 11.08 19.92
CA ASN A 350 -5.28 11.53 19.33
C ASN A 350 -5.10 12.06 17.89
N ASN A 351 -4.31 11.40 17.07
CA ASN A 351 -4.11 11.77 15.66
C ASN A 351 -4.55 10.62 14.76
N ASP A 352 -5.79 10.66 14.30
CA ASP A 352 -6.42 9.62 13.48
C ASP A 352 -5.63 9.35 12.19
N PHE A 353 -5.10 10.39 11.52
CA PHE A 353 -4.30 10.24 10.30
C PHE A 353 -2.96 9.55 10.56
N ALA A 354 -2.32 9.85 11.69
CA ALA A 354 -1.08 9.18 12.06
C ALA A 354 -1.33 7.69 12.40
N ILE A 355 -2.45 7.38 13.07
CA ILE A 355 -2.87 6.00 13.36
C ILE A 355 -3.09 5.24 12.06
N ILE A 356 -3.85 5.80 11.12
CA ILE A 356 -4.11 5.21 9.79
C ILE A 356 -2.80 4.88 9.09
N ALA A 357 -1.90 5.86 8.99
CA ALA A 357 -0.63 5.68 8.30
C ALA A 357 0.20 4.55 8.90
N ILE A 358 0.34 4.49 10.23
CA ILE A 358 1.10 3.44 10.92
C ILE A 358 0.50 2.07 10.64
N LEU A 359 -0.83 1.92 10.74
CA LEU A 359 -1.50 0.63 10.52
C LEU A 359 -1.41 0.17 9.07
N MET A 360 -1.60 1.07 8.13
CA MET A 360 -1.47 0.79 6.69
C MET A 360 -0.04 0.39 6.33
N MET A 361 0.96 1.14 6.79
CA MET A 361 2.37 0.81 6.59
C MET A 361 2.69 -0.57 7.17
N LEU A 362 2.25 -0.85 8.39
CA LEU A 362 2.43 -2.15 9.04
C LEU A 362 1.83 -3.28 8.18
N GLY A 363 0.62 -3.09 7.64
CA GLY A 363 -0.06 -4.06 6.79
C GLY A 363 0.74 -4.45 5.56
N ILE A 364 1.17 -3.46 4.78
CA ILE A 364 1.97 -3.68 3.55
C ILE A 364 3.32 -4.32 3.86
N HIS A 365 3.97 -3.92 4.95
CA HIS A 365 5.24 -4.51 5.34
C HIS A 365 5.13 -5.95 5.84
N LEU A 366 4.08 -6.28 6.60
CA LEU A 366 3.83 -7.66 7.05
C LEU A 366 3.46 -8.59 5.89
N GLU A 367 2.57 -8.15 4.99
CA GLU A 367 2.23 -8.92 3.80
C GLU A 367 3.46 -9.10 2.89
N GLY A 368 4.31 -8.09 2.81
CA GLY A 368 5.56 -8.12 2.06
C GLY A 368 6.57 -9.18 2.48
N ILE A 369 6.37 -9.86 3.62
CA ILE A 369 7.15 -11.05 3.99
C ILE A 369 6.79 -12.24 3.09
N THR A 370 5.55 -12.30 2.61
CA THR A 370 5.03 -13.43 1.85
C THR A 370 4.59 -13.08 0.43
N ASP A 371 4.71 -11.81 0.03
CA ASP A 371 4.44 -11.36 -1.34
C ASP A 371 5.33 -10.16 -1.73
N THR A 372 5.31 -9.78 -3.01
CA THR A 372 6.14 -8.69 -3.55
C THR A 372 5.30 -7.45 -3.85
N THR A 373 4.82 -6.79 -2.77
CA THR A 373 3.89 -5.65 -2.86
C THR A 373 4.58 -4.33 -3.22
N ILE A 374 5.79 -4.07 -2.70
CA ILE A 374 6.55 -2.81 -2.92
C ILE A 374 6.94 -2.61 -4.40
N HIS A 375 7.09 -3.68 -5.16
CA HIS A 375 7.36 -3.60 -6.60
C HIS A 375 6.08 -3.46 -7.45
N ASN A 376 4.92 -3.68 -6.86
CA ASN A 376 3.65 -3.52 -7.57
C ASN A 376 3.34 -2.03 -7.77
N VAL A 377 3.25 -1.60 -9.03
CA VAL A 377 3.07 -0.20 -9.41
C VAL A 377 1.75 0.37 -8.91
N PRO A 378 0.58 -0.25 -9.17
CA PRO A 378 -0.70 0.22 -8.69
C PRO A 378 -0.76 0.34 -7.17
N ILE A 379 -0.36 -0.70 -6.43
CA ILE A 379 -0.35 -0.72 -4.95
C ILE A 379 0.49 0.44 -4.40
N MET A 380 1.69 0.65 -4.94
CA MET A 380 2.58 1.69 -4.42
C MET A 380 2.14 3.11 -4.78
N ARG A 381 1.43 3.31 -5.89
CA ARG A 381 0.83 4.62 -6.19
C ARG A 381 -0.25 5.00 -5.20
N GLU A 382 -1.12 4.06 -4.85
CA GLU A 382 -2.15 4.24 -3.84
C GLU A 382 -1.52 4.42 -2.45
N TYR A 383 -0.55 3.59 -2.09
CA TYR A 383 0.20 3.72 -0.85
C TYR A 383 0.76 5.14 -0.66
N TRP A 384 1.43 5.69 -1.67
CA TRP A 384 2.00 7.04 -1.59
C TRP A 384 0.94 8.15 -1.62
N LEU A 385 -0.18 7.96 -2.30
CA LEU A 385 -1.34 8.85 -2.19
C LEU A 385 -1.83 8.91 -0.74
N LEU A 386 -2.08 7.75 -0.13
CA LEU A 386 -2.60 7.63 1.23
C LEU A 386 -1.60 8.15 2.28
N ILE A 387 -0.30 7.90 2.10
CA ILE A 387 0.76 8.50 2.93
C ILE A 387 0.72 10.03 2.83
N GLY A 388 0.52 10.59 1.64
CA GLY A 388 0.37 12.04 1.44
C GLY A 388 -0.84 12.61 2.18
N ILE A 389 -2.00 11.96 2.04
CA ILE A 389 -3.24 12.33 2.74
C ILE A 389 -3.03 12.29 4.26
N CYS A 390 -2.47 11.20 4.77
CA CYS A 390 -2.20 11.03 6.20
C CYS A 390 -1.18 12.04 6.72
N TYR A 391 -0.13 12.35 5.95
CA TYR A 391 0.87 13.35 6.32
C TYR A 391 0.26 14.74 6.45
N MET A 392 -0.51 15.17 5.46
CA MET A 392 -1.18 16.49 5.51
C MET A 392 -2.23 16.56 6.62
N GLY A 393 -3.04 15.51 6.79
CA GLY A 393 -4.04 15.44 7.86
C GLY A 393 -3.42 15.45 9.25
N SER A 394 -2.36 14.66 9.47
CA SER A 394 -1.65 14.62 10.76
C SER A 394 -0.98 15.95 11.08
N THR A 395 -0.39 16.63 10.08
CA THR A 395 0.23 17.94 10.24
C THR A 395 -0.81 19.04 10.53
N TYR A 396 -1.98 18.96 9.92
CA TYR A 396 -3.10 19.86 10.21
C TYR A 396 -3.53 19.76 11.68
N LEU A 397 -3.71 18.55 12.20
CA LEU A 397 -4.05 18.32 13.61
C LEU A 397 -2.96 18.80 14.56
N LEU A 398 -1.67 18.67 14.21
CA LEU A 398 -0.56 19.20 15.00
C LEU A 398 -0.61 20.73 15.13
N LYS A 399 -0.99 21.43 14.07
CA LYS A 399 -1.10 22.90 14.11
C LYS A 399 -2.26 23.36 14.97
N ASN A 400 -3.38 22.65 14.91
CA ASN A 400 -4.60 23.01 15.66
C ASN A 400 -4.55 22.60 17.14
N ASN A 401 -3.75 21.59 17.51
CA ASN A 401 -3.54 21.19 18.92
C ASN A 401 -2.47 22.04 19.65
N LYS A 402 -1.84 22.99 18.98
CA LYS A 402 -0.87 23.94 19.58
C LYS A 402 -1.52 25.25 20.03
N ILE A 403 -2.83 25.39 19.83
CA ILE A 403 -3.68 26.50 20.33
C ILE A 403 -4.47 26.02 21.51
#